data_b58524b1af48a38860b44682814c76a1
#
_entry.id   b58524b1af48a38860b44682814c76a1
#
_cell.length_a   1.000
_cell.length_b   1.000
_cell.length_c   1.000
_cell.angle_alpha   90.00
_cell.angle_beta   90.00
_cell.angle_gamma   90.00
#
_symmetry.space_group_name_H-M   'P 1'
#
loop_
_entity.id
_entity.type
_entity.pdbx_description
1 polymer ?
#
loop_
_entity_poly.entity_id
_entity_poly.type
_entity_poly.pdbx_seq_one_letter_code
_entity_poly.pdbx_strand_id
1 'polypeptide(L)'
;MSPSESVFEAVESRDTTKVAALDIGSNSFHLVVARINAGSVQILHRLKEKVRLAAGLSEDNVLSDEAIERGLKMLQLVADSLRGFEPHSVRIVATHTLRRAVNARAFINAAREVLPYPIEIISGVEEARLIYVGVARTMDHGE
;
A
#
# COMPACT_ATOMS: atom_id res chain seq x y z
N MET A 1 -15.59 -11.95 25.21
CA MET A 1 -15.43 -10.49 25.34
C MET A 1 -16.44 -9.95 26.36
N SER A 2 -15.96 -9.14 27.26
CA SER A 2 -16.83 -8.52 28.26
C SER A 2 -17.62 -7.37 27.63
N PRO A 3 -18.79 -7.02 28.21
CA PRO A 3 -19.56 -5.88 27.72
C PRO A 3 -18.78 -4.57 27.73
N SER A 4 -17.89 -4.37 28.68
CA SER A 4 -17.08 -3.16 28.76
C SER A 4 -16.07 -3.07 27.63
N GLU A 5 -15.48 -4.18 27.26
CA GLU A 5 -14.56 -4.22 26.12
C GLU A 5 -15.28 -3.91 24.82
N SER A 6 -16.48 -4.45 24.64
CA SER A 6 -17.29 -4.20 23.46
C SER A 6 -17.65 -2.72 23.33
N VAL A 7 -18.04 -2.09 24.43
CA VAL A 7 -18.36 -0.68 24.46
C VAL A 7 -17.13 0.16 24.14
N PHE A 8 -15.99 -0.21 24.71
CA PHE A 8 -14.75 0.50 24.50
C PHE A 8 -14.33 0.45 23.02
N GLU A 9 -14.44 -0.72 22.41
CA GLU A 9 -14.11 -0.86 20.98
C GLU A 9 -15.04 -0.03 20.11
N ALA A 10 -16.31 0.03 20.43
CA ALA A 10 -17.25 0.84 19.67
C ALA A 10 -16.93 2.33 19.76
N VAL A 11 -16.55 2.81 20.93
CA VAL A 11 -16.15 4.20 21.12
C VAL A 11 -14.85 4.48 20.36
N GLU A 12 -13.87 3.59 20.46
CA GLU A 12 -12.61 3.73 19.78
C GLU A 12 -12.81 3.80 18.26
N SER A 13 -13.66 2.94 17.70
CA SER A 13 -13.89 2.91 16.27
C SER A 13 -14.60 4.15 15.74
N ARG A 14 -15.31 4.90 16.58
CA ARG A 14 -15.91 6.16 16.18
C ARG A 14 -14.89 7.26 15.97
N ASP A 15 -13.81 7.23 16.76
CA ASP A 15 -12.82 8.29 16.78
C ASP A 15 -11.55 7.94 16.03
N THR A 16 -11.46 6.74 15.47
CA THR A 16 -10.26 6.28 14.79
C THR A 16 -10.53 5.98 13.33
N THR A 17 -9.55 6.34 12.51
CA THR A 17 -9.55 6.01 11.09
C THR A 17 -8.31 5.21 10.78
N LYS A 18 -8.48 4.07 10.15
CA LYS A 18 -7.35 3.26 9.70
C LYS A 18 -7.06 3.59 8.26
N VAL A 19 -5.81 3.79 7.93
CA VAL A 19 -5.35 4.06 6.57
C VAL A 19 -4.18 3.18 6.23
N ALA A 20 -3.99 2.93 4.96
CA ALA A 20 -2.87 2.14 4.47
C ALA A 20 -2.29 2.76 3.22
N ALA A 21 -0.99 2.75 3.12
CA ALA A 21 -0.28 3.23 1.94
C ALA A 21 0.73 2.17 1.50
N LEU A 22 0.67 1.82 0.23
CA LEU A 22 1.61 0.88 -0.36
C LEU A 22 2.37 1.57 -1.49
N ASP A 23 3.68 1.51 -1.40
CA ASP A 23 4.57 2.02 -2.43
C ASP A 23 5.18 0.83 -3.17
N ILE A 24 4.87 0.71 -4.45
CA ILE A 24 5.43 -0.32 -5.33
C ILE A 24 6.65 0.28 -6.02
N GLY A 25 7.79 0.13 -5.37
CA GLY A 25 9.04 0.68 -5.87
C GLY A 25 9.79 -0.28 -6.79
N SER A 26 10.83 0.22 -7.42
CA SER A 26 11.66 -0.57 -8.33
C SER A 26 12.42 -1.67 -7.62
N ASN A 27 12.84 -1.42 -6.40
CA ASN A 27 13.64 -2.37 -5.63
C ASN A 27 12.83 -3.01 -4.50
N SER A 28 12.01 -2.22 -3.81
CA SER A 28 11.26 -2.70 -2.64
C SER A 28 9.81 -2.24 -2.70
N PHE A 29 8.94 -3.06 -2.13
CA PHE A 29 7.56 -2.65 -1.84
C PHE A 29 7.52 -2.26 -0.36
N HIS A 30 6.81 -1.20 -0.04
CA HIS A 30 6.74 -0.69 1.31
C HIS A 30 5.31 -0.39 1.70
N LEU A 31 4.81 -1.11 2.70
CA LEU A 31 3.46 -0.92 3.23
C LEU A 31 3.54 -0.25 4.59
N VAL A 32 2.68 0.72 4.81
CA VAL A 32 2.47 1.32 6.13
C VAL A 32 0.99 1.29 6.42
N VAL A 33 0.62 0.76 7.58
CA VAL A 33 -0.76 0.82 8.07
C VAL A 33 -0.75 1.63 9.36
N ALA A 34 -1.65 2.58 9.46
CA ALA A 34 -1.70 3.49 10.59
C ALA A 34 -3.12 3.71 11.06
N ARG A 35 -3.24 4.10 12.31
CA ARG A 35 -4.50 4.52 12.91
C ARG A 35 -4.40 6.00 13.23
N ILE A 36 -5.41 6.75 12.80
CA ILE A 36 -5.55 8.15 13.14
C ILE A 36 -6.56 8.25 14.25
N ASN A 37 -6.17 8.90 15.33
CA ASN A 37 -7.04 9.02 16.49
C ASN A 37 -6.89 10.41 17.08
N ALA A 38 -7.90 11.24 16.87
CA ALA A 38 -8.02 12.57 17.49
C ALA A 38 -6.71 13.39 17.45
N GLY A 39 -6.13 13.50 16.27
CA GLY A 39 -4.91 14.30 16.08
C GLY A 39 -3.61 13.55 16.31
N SER A 40 -3.67 12.28 16.72
CA SER A 40 -2.45 11.49 16.86
C SER A 40 -2.42 10.36 15.83
N VAL A 41 -1.21 9.98 15.44
CA VAL A 41 -0.95 8.92 14.46
C VAL A 41 -0.25 7.78 15.16
N GLN A 42 -0.81 6.59 15.00
CA GLN A 42 -0.18 5.39 15.51
C GLN A 42 0.12 4.46 14.35
N ILE A 43 1.39 4.14 14.16
CA ILE A 43 1.77 3.16 13.15
C ILE A 43 1.46 1.77 13.72
N LEU A 44 0.58 1.05 13.03
CA LEU A 44 0.16 -0.28 13.46
C LEU A 44 1.01 -1.37 12.84
N HIS A 45 1.48 -1.14 11.61
CA HIS A 45 2.19 -2.17 10.88
C HIS A 45 3.04 -1.55 9.79
N ARG A 46 4.23 -2.09 9.60
CA ARG A 46 5.09 -1.76 8.48
C ARG A 46 5.58 -3.05 7.86
N LEU A 47 5.60 -3.07 6.53
CA LEU A 47 6.12 -4.22 5.82
C LEU A 47 6.95 -3.70 4.66
N LYS A 48 8.20 -4.10 4.61
CA LYS A 48 9.10 -3.71 3.53
C LYS A 48 9.85 -4.94 3.06
N GLU A 49 9.73 -5.23 1.77
CA GLU A 49 10.38 -6.39 1.16
C GLU A 49 11.03 -6.01 -0.16
N LYS A 50 12.18 -6.58 -0.42
CA LYS A 50 12.86 -6.41 -1.69
C LYS A 50 12.23 -7.33 -2.72
N VAL A 51 11.55 -6.76 -3.68
CA VAL A 51 10.90 -7.50 -4.77
C VAL A 51 11.72 -7.44 -6.04
N ARG A 52 12.48 -6.36 -6.20
CA ARG A 52 13.37 -6.16 -7.34
C ARG A 52 12.65 -6.25 -8.69
N LEU A 53 11.59 -5.48 -8.83
CA LEU A 53 10.88 -5.42 -10.11
C LEU A 53 11.80 -4.95 -11.23
N ALA A 54 12.63 -3.95 -10.94
CA ALA A 54 13.53 -3.39 -11.94
C ALA A 54 14.50 -4.42 -12.50
N ALA A 55 14.91 -5.38 -11.68
CA ALA A 55 15.81 -6.44 -12.14
C ALA A 55 15.15 -7.36 -13.18
N GLY A 56 13.82 -7.38 -13.22
CA GLY A 56 13.08 -8.15 -14.19
C GLY A 56 12.68 -7.37 -15.45
N LEU A 57 13.12 -6.13 -15.57
CA LEU A 57 12.78 -5.30 -16.71
C LEU A 57 13.85 -5.46 -17.79
N SER A 58 13.44 -5.91 -18.98
CA SER A 58 14.37 -6.11 -20.09
C SER A 58 14.78 -4.78 -20.74
N GLU A 59 15.72 -4.86 -21.68
CA GLU A 59 16.13 -3.69 -22.46
C GLU A 59 14.96 -3.08 -23.22
N ASP A 60 14.01 -3.91 -23.60
CA ASP A 60 12.80 -3.47 -24.31
C ASP A 60 11.70 -3.04 -23.34
N ASN A 61 12.01 -2.91 -22.06
CA ASN A 61 11.08 -2.51 -21.01
C ASN A 61 9.91 -3.49 -20.83
N VAL A 62 10.21 -4.78 -20.90
CA VAL A 62 9.23 -5.83 -20.64
C VAL A 62 9.55 -6.46 -19.29
N LEU A 63 8.57 -6.51 -18.41
CA LEU A 63 8.73 -7.21 -17.14
C LEU A 63 8.68 -8.72 -17.37
N SER A 64 9.61 -9.43 -16.77
CA SER A 64 9.64 -10.88 -16.85
C SER A 64 8.48 -11.48 -16.04
N ASP A 65 8.08 -12.68 -16.42
CA ASP A 65 7.04 -13.40 -15.66
C ASP A 65 7.47 -13.65 -14.23
N GLU A 66 8.76 -13.91 -14.03
CA GLU A 66 9.31 -14.11 -12.68
C GLU A 66 9.17 -12.86 -11.81
N ALA A 67 9.45 -11.70 -12.39
CA ALA A 67 9.31 -10.45 -11.64
C ALA A 67 7.84 -10.18 -11.30
N ILE A 68 6.96 -10.43 -12.23
CA ILE A 68 5.52 -10.28 -12.01
C ILE A 68 5.09 -11.20 -10.87
N GLU A 69 5.52 -12.46 -10.89
CA GLU A 69 5.20 -13.41 -9.83
C GLU A 69 5.70 -12.97 -8.46
N ARG A 70 6.94 -12.48 -8.41
CA ARG A 70 7.49 -11.97 -7.14
C ARG A 70 6.64 -10.82 -6.60
N GLY A 71 6.25 -9.92 -7.50
CA GLY A 71 5.40 -8.80 -7.12
C GLY A 71 4.04 -9.25 -6.60
N LEU A 72 3.43 -10.21 -7.28
CA LEU A 72 2.12 -10.72 -6.87
C LEU A 72 2.18 -11.45 -5.53
N LYS A 73 3.26 -12.18 -5.27
CA LYS A 73 3.46 -12.81 -3.96
C LYS A 73 3.54 -11.78 -2.85
N MET A 74 4.25 -10.68 -3.13
CA MET A 74 4.35 -9.61 -2.15
C MET A 74 2.98 -8.95 -1.91
N LEU A 75 2.22 -8.75 -2.98
CA LEU A 75 0.87 -8.20 -2.84
C LEU A 75 -0.05 -9.13 -2.05
N GLN A 76 0.16 -10.43 -2.14
CA GLN A 76 -0.58 -11.38 -1.31
C GLN A 76 -0.25 -11.17 0.17
N LEU A 77 1.02 -10.93 0.51
CA LEU A 77 1.41 -10.62 1.87
C LEU A 77 0.78 -9.32 2.35
N VAL A 78 0.70 -8.33 1.46
CA VAL A 78 0.03 -7.07 1.78
C VAL A 78 -1.45 -7.31 2.06
N ALA A 79 -2.11 -8.09 1.21
CA ALA A 79 -3.52 -8.41 1.39
C ALA A 79 -3.75 -9.12 2.72
N ASP A 80 -2.87 -10.06 3.07
CA ASP A 80 -2.96 -10.75 4.35
C ASP A 80 -2.76 -9.80 5.52
N SER A 81 -1.85 -8.84 5.38
CA SER A 81 -1.61 -7.83 6.42
C SER A 81 -2.79 -6.90 6.62
N LEU A 82 -3.59 -6.70 5.59
CA LEU A 82 -4.77 -5.82 5.69
C LEU A 82 -6.01 -6.53 6.22
N ARG A 83 -5.97 -7.84 6.31
CA ARG A 83 -7.08 -8.59 6.91
C ARG A 83 -7.28 -8.18 8.35
N GLY A 84 -8.51 -7.99 8.74
CA GLY A 84 -8.83 -7.63 10.10
C GLY A 84 -8.67 -6.16 10.41
N PHE A 85 -8.07 -5.38 9.51
CA PHE A 85 -7.98 -3.95 9.70
C PHE A 85 -9.11 -3.19 9.04
N GLU A 86 -9.53 -3.63 7.88
CA GLU A 86 -10.52 -2.93 7.05
C GLU A 86 -10.16 -1.44 6.96
N PRO A 87 -9.04 -1.10 6.29
CA PRO A 87 -8.61 0.30 6.22
C PRO A 87 -9.68 1.17 5.61
N HIS A 88 -9.92 2.32 6.21
CA HIS A 88 -10.86 3.31 5.69
C HIS A 88 -10.42 3.81 4.33
N SER A 89 -9.13 3.97 4.15
CA SER A 89 -8.55 4.43 2.90
C SER A 89 -7.27 3.66 2.61
N VAL A 90 -7.18 3.18 1.38
CA VAL A 90 -5.97 2.49 0.92
C VAL A 90 -5.48 3.20 -0.32
N ARG A 91 -4.21 3.60 -0.31
CA ARG A 91 -3.55 4.21 -1.47
C ARG A 91 -2.43 3.31 -1.91
N ILE A 92 -2.43 2.97 -3.18
CA ILE A 92 -1.36 2.17 -3.78
C ILE A 92 -0.76 2.98 -4.91
N VAL A 93 0.54 3.24 -4.82
CA VAL A 93 1.25 4.00 -5.83
C VAL A 93 2.39 3.16 -6.39
N ALA A 94 2.66 3.32 -7.67
CA ALA A 94 3.77 2.69 -8.34
C ALA A 94 4.53 3.74 -9.12
N THR A 95 5.84 3.65 -9.11
CA THR A 95 6.66 4.64 -9.76
C THR A 95 7.40 4.04 -10.95
N HIS A 96 8.60 4.43 -11.12
CA HIS A 96 9.52 4.23 -12.23
C HIS A 96 9.37 2.93 -13.05
N THR A 97 9.49 1.77 -12.43
CA THR A 97 9.51 0.51 -13.18
C THR A 97 8.17 0.22 -13.87
N LEU A 98 7.06 0.36 -13.15
CA LEU A 98 5.75 0.12 -13.77
C LEU A 98 5.40 1.19 -14.80
N ARG A 99 5.90 2.39 -14.62
CA ARG A 99 5.70 3.44 -15.62
C ARG A 99 6.43 3.12 -16.92
N ARG A 100 7.59 2.49 -16.85
CA ARG A 100 8.39 2.15 -18.01
C ARG A 100 8.01 0.83 -18.65
N ALA A 101 7.42 -0.08 -17.91
CA ALA A 101 7.12 -1.40 -18.41
C ALA A 101 6.02 -1.36 -19.45
N VAL A 102 6.29 -1.89 -20.64
CA VAL A 102 5.30 -1.93 -21.71
C VAL A 102 4.16 -2.89 -21.40
N ASN A 103 4.41 -3.87 -20.55
CA ASN A 103 3.40 -4.83 -20.12
C ASN A 103 2.94 -4.59 -18.68
N ALA A 104 3.03 -3.35 -18.19
CA ALA A 104 2.58 -3.00 -16.85
C ALA A 104 1.13 -3.39 -16.61
N ARG A 105 0.29 -3.30 -17.63
CA ARG A 105 -1.12 -3.63 -17.51
C ARG A 105 -1.33 -5.09 -17.11
N ALA A 106 -0.50 -6.00 -17.57
CA ALA A 106 -0.58 -7.40 -17.18
C ALA A 106 -0.38 -7.56 -15.67
N PHE A 107 0.60 -6.86 -15.13
CA PHE A 107 0.82 -6.86 -13.68
C PHE A 107 -0.35 -6.23 -12.93
N ILE A 108 -0.83 -5.09 -13.40
CA ILE A 108 -1.92 -4.37 -12.74
C ILE A 108 -3.20 -5.20 -12.72
N ASN A 109 -3.53 -5.85 -13.83
CA ASN A 109 -4.73 -6.68 -13.89
C ASN A 109 -4.65 -7.87 -12.94
N ALA A 110 -3.49 -8.52 -12.88
CA ALA A 110 -3.29 -9.63 -11.95
C ALA A 110 -3.29 -9.16 -10.50
N ALA A 111 -2.71 -7.99 -10.25
CA ALA A 111 -2.65 -7.41 -8.91
C ALA A 111 -4.04 -7.11 -8.36
N ARG A 112 -4.97 -6.70 -9.20
CA ARG A 112 -6.33 -6.38 -8.77
C ARG A 112 -7.08 -7.60 -8.25
N GLU A 113 -6.73 -8.77 -8.72
CA GLU A 113 -7.35 -10.00 -8.21
C GLU A 113 -6.85 -10.35 -6.82
N VAL A 114 -5.63 -9.95 -6.51
CA VAL A 114 -5.01 -10.20 -5.20
C VAL A 114 -5.39 -9.11 -4.21
N LEU A 115 -5.37 -7.87 -4.66
CA LEU A 115 -5.57 -6.69 -3.80
C LEU A 115 -6.49 -5.74 -4.55
N PRO A 116 -7.79 -5.74 -4.27
CA PRO A 116 -8.79 -5.06 -5.11
C PRO A 116 -8.85 -3.55 -4.88
N TYR A 117 -7.72 -2.90 -5.02
CA TYR A 117 -7.63 -1.45 -4.92
C TYR A 117 -6.92 -0.92 -6.16
N PRO A 118 -7.26 0.28 -6.62
CA PRO A 118 -6.61 0.83 -7.80
C PRO A 118 -5.14 1.15 -7.52
N ILE A 119 -4.30 0.87 -8.52
CA ILE A 119 -2.88 1.20 -8.47
C ILE A 119 -2.67 2.46 -9.30
N GLU A 120 -2.18 3.52 -8.65
CA GLU A 120 -1.87 4.77 -9.32
C GLU A 120 -0.41 4.75 -9.77
N ILE A 121 -0.19 4.83 -11.08
CA ILE A 121 1.18 4.94 -11.59
C ILE A 121 1.51 6.42 -11.68
N ILE A 122 2.53 6.82 -10.94
CA ILE A 122 2.89 8.23 -10.83
C ILE A 122 4.29 8.48 -11.38
N SER A 123 4.55 9.72 -11.76
CA SER A 123 5.74 10.08 -12.51
C SER A 123 6.92 10.52 -11.66
N GLY A 124 7.37 9.70 -10.79
CA GLY A 124 8.60 9.99 -10.09
C GLY A 124 8.48 9.97 -8.58
N VAL A 125 9.65 9.94 -7.98
CA VAL A 125 9.80 9.79 -6.53
C VAL A 125 9.14 10.94 -5.77
N GLU A 126 9.18 12.14 -6.35
CA GLU A 126 8.60 13.30 -5.69
C GLU A 126 7.08 13.23 -5.56
N GLU A 127 6.41 12.73 -6.60
CA GLU A 127 4.96 12.57 -6.54
C GLU A 127 4.58 11.49 -5.53
N ALA A 128 5.33 10.39 -5.49
CA ALA A 128 5.12 9.35 -4.49
C ALA A 128 5.28 9.93 -3.08
N ARG A 129 6.28 10.76 -2.92
CA ARG A 129 6.56 11.44 -1.67
C ARG A 129 5.41 12.34 -1.25
N LEU A 130 4.88 13.12 -2.20
CA LEU A 130 3.76 14.01 -1.93
C LEU A 130 2.51 13.25 -1.53
N ILE A 131 2.24 12.14 -2.18
CA ILE A 131 1.10 11.29 -1.82
C ILE A 131 1.30 10.72 -0.42
N TYR A 132 2.50 10.26 -0.12
CA TYR A 132 2.82 9.73 1.20
C TYR A 132 2.69 10.81 2.28
N VAL A 133 3.22 11.99 2.01
CA VAL A 133 3.08 13.14 2.91
C VAL A 133 1.61 13.54 3.05
N GLY A 134 0.85 13.48 1.96
CA GLY A 134 -0.58 13.76 2.00
C GLY A 134 -1.33 12.82 2.92
N VAL A 135 -1.02 11.52 2.86
CA VAL A 135 -1.59 10.54 3.76
C VAL A 135 -1.17 10.84 5.21
N ALA A 136 0.11 11.13 5.42
CA ALA A 136 0.62 11.47 6.74
C ALA A 136 -0.02 12.74 7.29
N ARG A 137 -0.24 13.74 6.43
CA ARG A 137 -0.93 14.97 6.85
C ARG A 137 -2.37 14.73 7.22
N THR A 138 -3.05 13.90 6.46
CA THR A 138 -4.40 13.51 6.81
C THR A 138 -4.41 12.85 8.18
N MET A 139 -3.40 12.05 8.46
CA MET A 139 -3.24 11.44 9.78
C MET A 139 -2.96 12.45 10.88
N ASP A 140 -2.07 13.43 10.62
CA ASP A 140 -1.75 14.48 11.59
C ASP A 140 -2.91 15.43 11.79
N HIS A 141 -3.72 15.55 10.81
CA HIS A 141 -4.80 16.50 10.77
C HIS A 141 -6.09 15.98 11.32
N GLY A 142 -6.03 15.00 12.11
CA GLY A 142 -7.17 14.59 12.87
C GLY A 142 -7.77 15.72 13.70
N GLU A 143 -7.19 16.84 13.62
CA GLU A 143 -7.71 18.02 14.29
C GLU A 143 -8.86 18.66 13.52
#